data_3512e65afbbe12bcb39dc588103e7f3a
#
_entry.id   3512e65afbbe12bcb39dc588103e7f3a
#
_cell.length_a   1.000
_cell.length_b   1.000
_cell.length_c   1.000
_cell.angle_alpha   90.00
_cell.angle_beta   90.00
_cell.angle_gamma   90.00
#
_symmetry.space_group_name_H-M   'P 1'
#
loop_
_entity.id
_entity.type
_entity.pdbx_description
1 polymer ?
#
loop_
_entity_poly.entity_id
_entity_poly.type
_entity_poly.pdbx_seq_one_letter_code
_entity_poly.pdbx_strand_id
1 'polypeptide(L)'
;MTIRTTSKTITFNRPFCLKGVDRWLPPGDYRVVTDEELIEGLSFPAYHRISTVIFVPAQSGSAVEMVTIEPVELQAAQEQDGR
;
A
#
# COMPACT_ATOMS: atom_id res chain seq x y z
N MET A 1 -11.12 -4.56 20.77
CA MET A 1 -10.11 -4.04 19.82
C MET A 1 -10.83 -3.48 18.60
N THR A 2 -10.50 -2.27 18.21
CA THR A 2 -11.14 -1.60 17.07
C THR A 2 -10.14 -1.46 15.93
N ILE A 3 -10.49 -1.99 14.78
CA ILE A 3 -9.65 -1.92 13.57
C ILE A 3 -10.32 -0.96 12.59
N ARG A 4 -9.54 0.00 12.09
CA ARG A 4 -9.99 0.90 11.03
C ARG A 4 -9.28 0.53 9.74
N THR A 5 -10.05 0.27 8.71
CA THR A 5 -9.53 -0.07 7.39
C THR A 5 -9.77 1.10 6.45
N THR A 6 -8.71 1.60 5.84
CA THR A 6 -8.78 2.71 4.89
C THR A 6 -8.28 2.23 3.53
N SER A 7 -9.02 2.58 2.49
CA SER A 7 -8.69 2.19 1.12
C SER A 7 -8.51 3.45 0.29
N LYS A 8 -7.46 3.48 -0.55
CA LYS A 8 -7.25 4.59 -1.47
C LYS A 8 -6.65 4.08 -2.77
N THR A 9 -6.77 4.88 -3.81
CA THR A 9 -6.19 4.58 -5.12
C THR A 9 -5.00 5.49 -5.36
N ILE A 10 -3.88 4.90 -5.78
CA ILE A 10 -2.66 5.63 -6.11
C ILE A 10 -2.38 5.41 -7.59
N THR A 11 -2.12 6.51 -8.31
CA THR A 11 -1.84 6.45 -9.74
C THR A 11 -0.34 6.62 -9.96
N PHE A 12 0.24 5.68 -10.72
CA PHE A 12 1.63 5.75 -11.15
C PHE A 12 1.67 6.03 -12.64
N ASN A 13 2.47 6.99 -13.05
CA ASN A 13 2.60 7.40 -14.45
C ASN A 13 3.77 6.70 -15.15
N ARG A 14 4.62 6.04 -14.41
CA ARG A 14 5.79 5.31 -14.92
C ARG A 14 5.86 3.92 -14.30
N PRO A 15 6.55 2.98 -14.95
CA PRO A 15 6.81 1.70 -14.29
C PRO A 15 7.56 1.92 -12.98
N PHE A 16 7.27 1.10 -12.00
CA PHE A 16 7.86 1.25 -10.66
C PHE A 16 8.17 -0.10 -10.04
N CYS A 17 9.05 -0.10 -9.05
CA CYS A 17 9.43 -1.27 -8.29
C CYS A 17 9.09 -1.09 -6.83
N LEU A 18 8.67 -2.18 -6.19
CA LEU A 18 8.52 -2.24 -4.75
C LEU A 18 9.44 -3.33 -4.22
N LYS A 19 9.99 -3.12 -3.03
CA LYS A 19 10.95 -4.05 -2.45
C LYS A 19 10.38 -5.45 -2.27
N GLY A 20 9.09 -5.57 -1.97
CA GLY A 20 8.44 -6.86 -1.81
C GLY A 20 8.00 -7.52 -3.11
N VAL A 21 8.28 -6.90 -4.25
CA VAL A 21 7.89 -7.41 -5.57
C VAL A 21 9.12 -7.42 -6.46
N ASP A 22 9.53 -8.61 -6.91
CA ASP A 22 10.78 -8.80 -7.66
C ASP A 22 10.62 -8.54 -9.15
N ARG A 23 9.83 -7.54 -9.51
CA ARG A 23 9.63 -7.19 -10.92
C ARG A 23 9.15 -5.73 -11.03
N TRP A 24 9.29 -5.19 -12.23
CA TRP A 24 8.74 -3.87 -12.53
C TRP A 24 7.23 -3.98 -12.69
N LEU A 25 6.51 -3.06 -12.07
CA LEU A 25 5.07 -2.97 -12.18
C LEU A 25 4.72 -1.90 -13.20
N PRO A 26 3.69 -2.14 -14.05
CA PRO A 26 3.31 -1.17 -15.07
C PRO A 26 2.66 0.07 -14.46
N PRO A 27 2.67 1.20 -15.17
CA PRO A 27 1.93 2.38 -14.72
C PRO A 27 0.43 2.10 -14.72
N GLY A 28 -0.30 2.81 -13.88
CA GLY A 28 -1.74 2.66 -13.77
C GLY A 28 -2.21 2.97 -12.36
N ASP A 29 -3.46 2.64 -12.07
CA ASP A 29 -4.08 2.86 -10.78
C ASP A 29 -3.94 1.62 -9.92
N TYR A 30 -3.53 1.82 -8.68
CA TYR A 30 -3.33 0.74 -7.71
C TYR A 30 -4.10 1.02 -6.44
N ARG A 31 -4.82 0.01 -5.98
CA ARG A 31 -5.55 0.12 -4.72
C ARG A 31 -4.63 -0.22 -3.57
N VAL A 32 -4.66 0.61 -2.53
CA VAL A 32 -3.87 0.40 -1.31
C VAL A 32 -4.82 0.39 -0.13
N VAL A 33 -4.71 -0.64 0.69
CA VAL A 33 -5.53 -0.81 1.88
C VAL A 33 -4.64 -0.76 3.10
N THR A 34 -4.99 0.09 4.07
CA THR A 34 -4.26 0.23 5.31
C THR A 34 -5.17 -0.13 6.48
N ASP A 35 -4.70 -1.03 7.33
CA ASP A 35 -5.39 -1.39 8.56
C ASP A 35 -4.69 -0.73 9.74
N GLU A 36 -5.49 -0.12 10.60
CA GLU A 36 -5.00 0.56 11.80
C GLU A 36 -5.78 0.10 13.00
N GLU A 37 -5.11 -0.01 14.13
CA GLU A 37 -5.73 -0.43 15.38
C GLU A 37 -5.83 0.78 16.31
N LEU A 38 -7.00 0.95 16.94
CA LEU A 38 -7.18 1.99 17.94
C LEU A 38 -6.44 1.60 19.21
N ILE A 39 -5.56 2.48 19.68
CA ILE A 39 -4.85 2.30 20.93
C ILE A 39 -5.70 2.92 22.05
N GLU A 40 -6.19 2.07 22.95
CA GLU A 40 -7.02 2.48 24.06
C GLU A 40 -6.15 2.80 25.29
N GLY A 41 -6.76 3.49 26.24
CA GLY A 41 -6.08 3.84 27.50
C GLY A 41 -5.31 5.15 27.43
N LEU A 42 -5.33 5.82 26.30
CA LEU A 42 -4.72 7.15 26.16
C LEU A 42 -5.72 8.24 26.45
N SER A 43 -5.25 9.42 26.80
CA SER A 43 -6.11 10.57 27.04
C SER A 43 -6.70 11.13 25.75
N PHE A 44 -6.25 10.67 24.60
CA PHE A 44 -6.78 11.04 23.30
C PHE A 44 -6.76 9.79 22.40
N PRO A 45 -7.68 9.73 21.38
CA PRO A 45 -7.67 8.61 20.46
C PRO A 45 -6.39 8.59 19.63
N ALA A 46 -5.80 7.41 19.48
CA ALA A 46 -4.64 7.23 18.62
C ALA A 46 -4.77 5.91 17.87
N TYR A 47 -4.31 5.89 16.61
CA TYR A 47 -4.34 4.70 15.78
C TYR A 47 -2.92 4.26 15.47
N HIS A 48 -2.70 2.95 15.58
CA HIS A 48 -1.44 2.31 15.25
C HIS A 48 -1.63 1.54 13.95
N ARG A 49 -0.77 1.82 12.96
CA ARG A 49 -0.83 1.13 11.68
C ARG A 49 -0.32 -0.30 11.84
N ILE A 50 -1.15 -1.28 11.45
CA ILE A 50 -0.80 -2.68 11.56
C ILE A 50 -0.28 -3.24 10.24
N SER A 51 -0.92 -2.87 9.12
CA SER A 51 -0.50 -3.39 7.82
C SER A 51 -0.88 -2.43 6.71
N THR A 52 -0.12 -2.48 5.63
CA THR A 52 -0.42 -1.79 4.38
C THR A 52 -0.27 -2.81 3.26
N VAL A 53 -1.31 -2.93 2.44
CA VAL A 53 -1.37 -3.89 1.36
C VAL A 53 -1.66 -3.17 0.05
N ILE A 54 -0.91 -3.51 -0.99
CA ILE A 54 -1.17 -3.01 -2.34
C ILE A 54 -1.64 -4.17 -3.22
N PHE A 55 -2.64 -3.90 -4.07
CA PHE A 55 -3.14 -4.87 -5.02
C PHE A 55 -2.45 -4.64 -6.36
N VAL A 56 -1.74 -5.65 -6.85
CA VAL A 56 -0.97 -5.55 -8.09
C VAL A 56 -1.39 -6.67 -9.04
N PRO A 57 -1.25 -6.46 -10.37
CA PRO A 57 -1.53 -7.55 -11.30
C PRO A 57 -0.56 -8.70 -11.08
N ALA A 58 -1.06 -9.93 -11.10
CA ALA A 58 -0.23 -11.11 -10.98
C ALA A 58 0.69 -11.22 -12.19
N GLN A 59 1.81 -11.91 -12.01
CA GLN A 59 2.80 -12.05 -13.06
C GLN A 59 2.25 -12.79 -14.28
N SER A 60 1.30 -13.67 -14.08
CA SER A 60 0.66 -14.39 -15.18
C SER A 60 -0.84 -14.35 -15.03
N GLY A 61 -1.54 -14.25 -16.17
CA GLY A 61 -3.00 -14.26 -16.19
C GLY A 61 -3.61 -12.92 -15.79
N SER A 62 -4.90 -12.94 -15.51
CA SER A 62 -5.67 -11.75 -15.15
C SER A 62 -5.92 -11.61 -13.64
N ALA A 63 -5.27 -12.43 -12.84
CA ALA A 63 -5.44 -12.41 -11.39
C ALA A 63 -4.79 -11.18 -10.78
N VAL A 64 -5.22 -10.85 -9.57
CA VAL A 64 -4.66 -9.75 -8.77
C VAL A 64 -3.99 -10.36 -7.55
N GLU A 65 -2.81 -9.84 -7.23
CA GLU A 65 -2.02 -10.31 -6.11
C GLU A 65 -2.01 -9.25 -5.01
N MET A 66 -2.20 -9.69 -3.76
CA MET A 66 -2.10 -8.81 -2.58
C MET A 66 -0.68 -8.88 -2.05
N VAL A 67 -0.03 -7.73 -1.94
CA VAL A 67 1.34 -7.65 -1.44
C VAL A 67 1.39 -6.73 -0.23
N THR A 68 1.90 -7.25 0.89
CA THR A 68 2.13 -6.43 2.07
C THR A 68 3.41 -5.62 1.87
N ILE A 69 3.32 -4.32 2.09
CA ILE A 69 4.45 -3.42 1.88
C ILE A 69 4.64 -2.51 3.09
N GLU A 70 5.84 -1.95 3.20
CA GLU A 70 6.11 -0.92 4.18
C GLU A 70 5.64 0.43 3.62
N PRO A 71 4.99 1.27 4.44
CA PRO A 71 4.55 2.59 3.96
C PRO A 71 5.67 3.44 3.39
N VAL A 72 6.87 3.31 3.91
CA VAL A 72 8.02 4.07 3.42
C VAL A 72 8.41 3.65 2.00
N GLU A 73 8.23 2.38 1.67
CA GLU A 73 8.49 1.88 0.32
C GLU A 73 7.52 2.47 -0.69
N LEU A 74 6.25 2.52 -0.32
CA LEU A 74 5.22 3.09 -1.17
C LEU A 74 5.48 4.56 -1.40
N GLN A 75 5.83 5.28 -0.34
CA GLN A 75 6.14 6.70 -0.44
C GLN A 75 7.33 6.95 -1.35
N ALA A 76 8.37 6.14 -1.23
CA ALA A 76 9.56 6.27 -2.09
C ALA A 76 9.22 6.05 -3.56
N ALA A 77 8.35 5.06 -3.85
CA ALA A 77 7.93 4.79 -5.21
C ALA A 77 7.12 5.97 -5.78
N GLN A 78 6.24 6.56 -4.97
CA GLN A 78 5.47 7.72 -5.38
C GLN A 78 6.35 8.93 -5.66
N GLU A 79 7.37 9.14 -4.84
CA GLU A 79 8.31 10.25 -5.03
C GLU A 79 9.09 10.09 -6.33
N GLN A 80 9.50 8.88 -6.66
CA GLN A 80 10.21 8.61 -7.90
C GLN A 80 9.31 8.83 -9.11
N ASP A 81 8.04 8.49 -9.01
CA ASP A 81 7.09 8.69 -10.09
C ASP A 81 6.86 10.18 -10.38
N GLY A 82 7.00 11.01 -9.37
CA GLY A 82 6.81 12.45 -9.52
C GLY A 82 8.00 13.21 -10.08
N ARG A 83 9.09 12.53 -10.38
CA ARG A 83 10.31 13.18 -10.90
C ARG A 83 10.40 13.19 -12.41
#